data_9de2c505687aecff44954f90a7b30287
#
_entry.id   9de2c505687aecff44954f90a7b30287
#
_cell.length_a   1.000
_cell.length_b   1.000
_cell.length_c   1.000
_cell.angle_alpha   90.00
_cell.angle_beta   90.00
_cell.angle_gamma   90.00
#
_symmetry.space_group_name_H-M   'P 1'
#
loop_
_entity.id
_entity.type
_entity.pdbx_description
1 polymer ?
#
loop_
_entity_poly.entity_id
_entity_poly.type
_entity_poly.pdbx_seq_one_letter_code
_entity_poly.pdbx_strand_id
1 'polypeptide(L)' 'MERNTYWVMSRGRDWIVRHDDVDLASLPSRTHAVAVASNRAQADQPSEILILGPTGAIEERRTFGVDDLA' A
#
# COMPACT_ATOMS: atom_id res chain seq x y z
N MET A 1 19.26 2.52 -3.73
CA MET A 1 18.45 1.34 -3.50
C MET A 1 16.98 1.70 -3.56
N GLU A 2 16.21 0.92 -4.28
CA GLU A 2 14.84 1.29 -4.49
C GLU A 2 13.96 0.79 -3.37
N ARG A 3 12.91 1.56 -3.11
CA ARG A 3 11.95 1.21 -2.09
C ARG A 3 10.77 0.53 -2.78
N ASN A 4 10.28 -0.53 -2.19
CA ASN A 4 9.10 -1.21 -2.72
C ASN A 4 7.86 -0.40 -2.38
N THR A 5 7.04 -0.10 -3.34
CA THR A 5 5.84 0.71 -3.13
C THR A 5 4.60 -0.14 -3.33
N TYR A 6 3.73 -0.11 -2.32
CA TYR A 6 2.45 -0.78 -2.36
C TYR A 6 1.36 0.28 -2.37
N TRP A 7 0.36 0.07 -3.20
CA TRP A 7 -0.74 1.01 -3.35
C TRP A 7 -2.01 0.38 -2.80
N VAL A 8 -2.78 1.16 -2.06
CA VAL A 8 -4.11 0.77 -1.62
C VAL A 8 -5.07 1.76 -2.25
N MET A 9 -5.99 1.26 -3.06
CA MET A 9 -6.92 2.12 -3.79
C MET A 9 -8.28 1.45 -3.89
N SER A 10 -9.31 2.26 -4.03
CA SER A 10 -10.66 1.71 -4.21
C SER A 10 -10.93 1.50 -5.70
N ARG A 11 -11.67 0.44 -5.99
CA ARG A 11 -12.11 0.17 -7.35
C ARG A 11 -13.52 -0.39 -7.24
N GLY A 12 -14.51 0.43 -7.59
CA GLY A 12 -15.90 0.03 -7.39
C GLY A 12 -16.15 -0.15 -5.90
N ARG A 13 -16.56 -1.34 -5.50
CA ARG A 13 -16.84 -1.64 -4.10
C ARG A 13 -15.66 -2.28 -3.39
N ASP A 14 -14.60 -2.58 -4.13
CA ASP A 14 -13.48 -3.31 -3.56
C ASP A 14 -12.31 -2.38 -3.33
N TRP A 15 -11.40 -2.83 -2.49
CA TRP A 15 -10.14 -2.15 -2.24
C TRP A 15 -9.03 -3.04 -2.75
N ILE A 16 -8.16 -2.46 -3.57
CA ILE A 16 -7.12 -3.20 -4.27
C ILE A 16 -5.78 -2.90 -3.64
N VAL A 17 -4.97 -3.94 -3.44
CA VAL A 17 -3.57 -3.79 -3.07
C VAL A 17 -2.76 -4.08 -4.31
N ARG A 18 -1.95 -3.11 -4.73
CA ARG A 18 -1.17 -3.22 -5.97
C ARG A 18 0.31 -3.01 -5.72
N HIS A 19 1.13 -3.79 -6.42
CA HIS A 19 2.57 -3.65 -6.37
C HIS A 19 3.11 -3.90 -7.77
N ASP A 20 3.92 -2.95 -8.30
CA ASP A 20 4.54 -3.07 -9.63
C ASP A 20 3.51 -3.40 -10.71
N ASP A 21 2.42 -2.69 -10.71
CA ASP A 21 1.35 -2.87 -11.70
C ASP A 21 0.65 -4.22 -11.61
N VAL A 22 0.84 -4.95 -10.53
CA VAL A 22 0.17 -6.22 -10.32
C VAL A 22 -0.78 -6.06 -9.14
N ASP A 23 -2.05 -6.44 -9.35
CA ASP A 23 -3.02 -6.43 -8.27
C ASP A 23 -2.80 -7.67 -7.41
N LEU A 24 -2.35 -7.48 -6.19
CA LEU A 24 -2.06 -8.60 -5.31
C LEU A 24 -3.28 -9.12 -4.59
N ALA A 25 -4.24 -8.26 -4.32
CA ALA A 25 -5.42 -8.64 -3.57
C ALA A 25 -6.55 -7.68 -3.87
N SER A 26 -7.78 -8.20 -3.72
CA SER A 26 -8.99 -7.39 -3.83
C SER A 26 -9.81 -7.72 -2.58
N LEU A 27 -10.13 -6.70 -1.82
CA LEU A 27 -10.71 -6.90 -0.49
C LEU A 27 -11.94 -6.02 -0.32
N PRO A 28 -12.87 -6.42 0.53
CA PRO A 28 -14.14 -5.69 0.65
C PRO A 28 -14.04 -4.42 1.47
N SER A 29 -12.94 -4.20 2.21
CA SER A 29 -12.85 -3.00 3.03
C SER A 29 -11.47 -2.40 3.01
N ARG A 30 -11.41 -1.10 3.26
CA ARG A 30 -10.15 -0.37 3.34
C ARG A 30 -9.27 -0.93 4.45
N THR A 31 -9.88 -1.24 5.59
CA THR A 31 -9.13 -1.75 6.73
C THR A 31 -8.42 -3.06 6.40
N HIS A 32 -9.12 -3.98 5.74
CA HIS A 32 -8.51 -5.23 5.34
C HIS A 32 -7.41 -5.01 4.31
N ALA A 33 -7.64 -4.11 3.37
CA ALA A 33 -6.64 -3.85 2.34
C ALA A 33 -5.37 -3.25 2.95
N VAL A 34 -5.52 -2.32 3.89
CA VAL A 34 -4.36 -1.73 4.56
C VAL A 34 -3.60 -2.79 5.37
N ALA A 35 -4.33 -3.72 6.01
CA ALA A 35 -3.68 -4.78 6.76
C ALA A 35 -2.88 -5.71 5.86
N VAL A 36 -3.44 -6.08 4.72
CA VAL A 36 -2.73 -6.93 3.75
C VAL A 36 -1.51 -6.20 3.21
N ALA A 37 -1.67 -4.94 2.84
CA ALA A 37 -0.56 -4.15 2.33
C ALA A 37 0.54 -4.00 3.38
N SER A 38 0.16 -3.78 4.64
CA SER A 38 1.13 -3.64 5.72
C SER A 38 1.93 -4.93 5.92
N ASN A 39 1.27 -6.08 5.89
CA ASN A 39 1.96 -7.35 6.02
C ASN A 39 2.94 -7.56 4.88
N ARG A 40 2.54 -7.24 3.66
CA ARG A 40 3.42 -7.38 2.51
C ARG A 40 4.58 -6.41 2.58
N ALA A 41 4.31 -5.17 2.95
CA ALA A 41 5.35 -4.16 3.02
C ALA A 41 6.38 -4.48 4.11
N GLN A 42 5.93 -4.99 5.24
CA GLN A 42 6.84 -5.37 6.31
C GLN A 42 7.74 -6.53 5.91
N ALA A 43 7.24 -7.43 5.10
CA ALA A 43 8.03 -8.56 4.62
C ALA A 43 8.99 -8.19 3.51
N ASP A 44 8.84 -7.01 2.94
CA ASP A 44 9.57 -6.60 1.74
C ASP A 44 10.27 -5.26 1.95
N GLN A 45 10.80 -5.05 3.14
CA GLN A 45 11.47 -3.78 3.46
C GLN A 45 12.76 -3.61 2.67
N PRO A 46 13.15 -2.40 2.36
CA PRO A 46 12.44 -1.14 2.66
C PRO A 46 11.27 -0.93 1.73
N SER A 47 10.17 -0.45 2.29
CA SER A 47 8.94 -0.32 1.52
C SER A 47 8.10 0.82 2.02
N GLU A 48 7.08 1.16 1.25
CA GLU A 48 6.09 2.15 1.64
C GLU A 48 4.73 1.76 1.13
N ILE A 49 3.70 2.23 1.80
CA ILE A 49 2.33 2.06 1.37
C ILE A 49 1.76 3.44 1.09
N LEU A 50 1.14 3.60 -0.06
CA LEU A 50 0.44 4.83 -0.42
C LEU A 50 -1.04 4.51 -0.47
N ILE A 51 -1.81 5.14 0.39
CA ILE A 51 -3.25 4.89 0.49
C ILE A 51 -3.96 6.04 -0.19
N LEU A 52 -4.72 5.70 -1.23
CA LEU A 52 -5.40 6.70 -2.04
C LEU A 52 -6.82 6.90 -1.55
N GLY A 53 -7.30 8.12 -1.68
CA GLY A 53 -8.68 8.45 -1.39
C GLY A 53 -9.57 8.26 -2.60
N PRO A 54 -10.84 8.61 -2.47
CA PRO A 54 -11.82 8.38 -3.55
C PRO A 54 -11.55 9.17 -4.82
N THR A 55 -10.77 10.23 -4.73
CA THR A 55 -10.43 11.01 -5.91
C THR A 55 -9.13 10.57 -6.54
N GLY A 56 -8.46 9.58 -5.95
CA GLY A 56 -7.15 9.16 -6.45
C GLY A 56 -5.99 9.90 -5.81
N ALA A 57 -6.26 10.84 -4.93
CA ALA A 57 -5.19 11.56 -4.26
C ALA A 57 -4.64 10.71 -3.10
N ILE A 58 -3.37 10.87 -2.82
CA ILE A 58 -2.73 10.15 -1.72
C ILE A 58 -3.21 10.77 -0.41
N GLU A 59 -3.85 9.97 0.43
CA GLU A 59 -4.33 10.42 1.72
C GLU A 59 -3.39 10.08 2.85
N GLU A 60 -2.66 8.99 2.71
CA GLU A 60 -1.80 8.54 3.78
C GLU A 60 -0.60 7.81 3.19
N ARG A 61 0.55 7.97 3.83
CA ARG A 61 1.77 7.25 3.46
C ARG A 61 2.34 6.60 4.70
N ARG A 62 2.68 5.32 4.60
CA ARG A 62 3.34 4.59 5.68
C ARG A 62 4.63 4.01 5.15
N THR A 63 5.71 4.07 5.94
CA THR A 63 6.99 3.53 5.51
C THR A 63 7.44 2.45 6.48
N PHE A 64 8.16 1.46 5.95
CA PHE A 64 8.64 0.33 6.72
C PHE A 64 10.11 0.09 6.40
N GLY A 65 10.92 -0.05 7.44
CA GLY A 65 12.33 -0.36 7.22
C GLY A 65 13.14 0.75 6.61
N VAL A 66 12.63 1.95 6.59
CA VAL A 66 13.34 3.09 6.05
C VAL A 66 14.21 3.65 7.13
N ASP A 67 15.48 3.75 6.84
CA ASP A 67 16.39 4.27 7.81
C ASP A 67 16.50 5.76 7.63
N ASP A 68 15.87 6.48 8.49
CA ASP A 68 15.87 7.90 8.38
C ASP A 68 16.89 8.53 9.17
N LEU A 69 17.93 7.88 9.39
CA LEU A 69 18.95 8.46 10.17
C LEU A 69 19.53 9.62 9.60
N ALA A 70 19.04 9.90 8.57
CA ALA A 70 19.58 11.11 8.02
C ALA A 70 19.60 12.18 9.01
#